data_c7c3f09872e475ef1803f830e0b3c988
#
_entry.id   c7c3f09872e475ef1803f830e0b3c988
#
_cell.length_a   1.000
_cell.length_b   1.000
_cell.length_c   1.000
_cell.angle_alpha   90.00
_cell.angle_beta   90.00
_cell.angle_gamma   90.00
#
_symmetry.space_group_name_H-M   'P 1'
#
loop_
_entity.id
_entity.type
_entity.pdbx_description
1 polymer ?
#
loop_
_entity_poly.entity_id
_entity_poly.type
_entity_poly.pdbx_seq_one_letter_code
_entity_poly.pdbx_strand_id
1 'polypeptide(L)'
;MIKNDLFLKALKGESVERPPVWMMRQAGRTDPEYCRLRKEDGRPLEEVFLDAEFSTKISLLPRRLGVDAIIMFQDILTPLAPMGAGFKFNPAPVLLEPIIKMEQVRR
;
A
#
# COMPACT_ATOMS: atom_id res chain seq x y z
N MET A 1 20.40 7.05 -2.91
CA MET A 1 21.18 6.23 -1.95
C MET A 1 20.29 5.85 -0.77
N ILE A 2 20.17 4.55 -0.46
CA ILE A 2 19.43 4.06 0.72
C ILE A 2 20.30 4.35 1.94
N LYS A 3 19.81 5.19 2.86
CA LYS A 3 20.56 5.56 4.08
C LYS A 3 20.53 4.48 5.17
N ASN A 4 19.49 3.62 5.16
CA ASN A 4 19.34 2.50 6.08
C ASN A 4 19.16 1.23 5.25
N ASP A 5 20.17 0.36 5.28
CA ASP A 5 20.19 -0.91 4.55
C ASP A 5 19.96 -2.14 5.46
N LEU A 6 19.62 -1.90 6.74
CA LEU A 6 19.44 -2.93 7.76
C LEU A 6 18.45 -4.02 7.31
N PHE A 7 17.30 -3.60 6.79
CA PHE A 7 16.28 -4.53 6.30
C PHE A 7 16.78 -5.37 5.10
N LEU A 8 17.51 -4.73 4.16
CA LEU A 8 18.05 -5.42 2.98
C LEU A 8 19.14 -6.43 3.35
N LYS A 9 20.00 -6.08 4.33
CA LYS A 9 21.02 -7.01 4.87
C LYS A 9 20.36 -8.21 5.54
N ALA A 10 19.36 -7.97 6.38
CA ALA A 10 18.62 -9.04 7.05
C ALA A 10 17.94 -10.00 6.04
N LEU A 11 17.34 -9.48 4.95
CA LEU A 11 16.75 -10.29 3.89
C LEU A 11 17.77 -11.15 3.15
N LYS A 12 19.02 -10.70 3.04
CA LYS A 12 20.12 -11.46 2.43
C LYS A 12 20.76 -12.47 3.38
N GLY A 13 20.32 -12.54 4.64
CA GLY A 13 20.91 -13.38 5.67
C GLY A 13 22.26 -12.86 6.20
N GLU A 14 22.60 -11.61 5.94
CA GLU A 14 23.79 -10.95 6.46
C GLU A 14 23.63 -10.67 7.95
N SER A 15 24.76 -10.62 8.69
CA SER A 15 24.76 -10.21 10.11
C SER A 15 24.35 -8.75 10.23
N VAL A 16 23.42 -8.46 11.14
CA VAL A 16 22.91 -7.12 11.43
C VAL A 16 23.01 -6.82 12.92
N GLU A 17 23.20 -5.57 13.27
CA GLU A 17 23.35 -5.10 14.66
C GLU A 17 22.10 -5.30 15.52
N ARG A 18 20.94 -5.30 14.90
CA ARG A 18 19.62 -5.54 15.51
C ARG A 18 18.62 -6.01 14.47
N PRO A 19 17.53 -6.67 14.85
CA PRO A 19 16.44 -6.95 13.92
C PRO A 19 15.86 -5.66 13.32
N PRO A 20 15.58 -5.63 12.00
CA PRO A 20 14.87 -4.51 11.40
C PRO A 20 13.43 -4.43 11.89
N VAL A 21 12.93 -3.22 12.08
CA VAL A 21 11.60 -2.94 12.59
C VAL A 21 10.70 -2.44 11.45
N TRP A 22 9.60 -3.11 11.28
CA TRP A 22 8.48 -2.69 10.45
C TRP A 22 7.16 -2.89 11.21
N MET A 23 6.23 -1.96 11.05
CA MET A 23 4.91 -2.04 11.69
C MET A 23 3.83 -2.19 10.61
N MET A 24 2.95 -3.17 10.75
CA MET A 24 1.79 -3.32 9.87
C MET A 24 0.91 -2.06 9.94
N ARG A 25 0.38 -1.61 8.79
CA ARG A 25 -0.45 -0.41 8.67
C ARG A 25 0.23 0.85 9.19
N GLN A 26 1.46 1.08 8.79
CA GLN A 26 2.23 2.27 9.16
C GLN A 26 1.55 3.57 8.73
N ALA A 27 0.93 3.62 7.54
CA ALA A 27 0.07 4.70 7.11
C ALA A 27 -1.41 4.35 7.39
N GLY A 28 -2.15 5.24 8.04
CA GLY A 28 -3.54 4.95 8.35
C GLY A 28 -4.20 5.99 9.26
N ARG A 29 -5.43 5.70 9.67
CA ARG A 29 -6.32 6.61 10.40
C ARG A 29 -5.82 7.10 11.76
N THR A 30 -4.81 6.47 12.31
CA THR A 30 -4.15 6.91 13.55
C THR A 30 -3.11 8.00 13.30
N ASP A 31 -2.75 8.24 12.03
CA ASP A 31 -1.79 9.26 11.63
C ASP A 31 -2.53 10.56 11.26
N PRO A 32 -2.32 11.67 12.02
CA PRO A 32 -2.99 12.94 11.74
C PRO A 32 -2.70 13.49 10.33
N GLU A 33 -1.48 13.31 9.84
CA GLU A 33 -1.10 13.78 8.51
C GLU A 33 -1.78 12.95 7.40
N TYR A 34 -1.89 11.64 7.59
CA TYR A 34 -2.72 10.81 6.71
C TYR A 34 -4.17 11.30 6.68
N CYS A 35 -4.77 11.55 7.84
CA CYS A 35 -6.15 12.03 7.93
C CYS A 35 -6.32 13.37 7.22
N ARG A 36 -5.37 14.29 7.40
CA ARG A 36 -5.38 15.61 6.73
C ARG A 36 -5.34 15.45 5.21
N LEU A 37 -4.36 14.70 4.69
CA LEU A 37 -4.20 14.46 3.26
C LEU A 37 -5.42 13.79 2.63
N ARG A 38 -6.00 12.80 3.31
CA ARG A 38 -7.21 12.13 2.83
C ARG A 38 -8.42 13.06 2.80
N LYS A 39 -8.56 13.94 3.80
CA LYS A 39 -9.63 14.93 3.85
C LYS A 39 -9.51 15.98 2.74
N GLU A 40 -8.30 16.44 2.47
CA GLU A 40 -8.01 17.41 1.40
C GLU A 40 -8.24 16.83 0.02
N ASP A 41 -7.82 15.58 -0.19
CA ASP A 41 -7.94 14.88 -1.47
C ASP A 41 -9.41 14.51 -1.79
N GLY A 42 -10.13 13.94 -0.85
CA GLY A 42 -11.56 13.63 -0.95
C GLY A 42 -11.96 12.52 -1.91
N ARG A 43 -11.05 12.00 -2.73
CA ARG A 43 -11.32 10.91 -3.69
C ARG A 43 -11.60 9.58 -2.97
N PRO A 44 -12.34 8.65 -3.59
CA PRO A 44 -12.46 7.28 -3.09
C PRO A 44 -11.11 6.56 -3.05
N LEU A 45 -10.99 5.55 -2.17
CA LEU A 45 -9.72 4.83 -1.96
C LEU A 45 -9.20 4.13 -3.21
N GLU A 46 -10.09 3.55 -4.00
CA GLU A 46 -9.75 2.87 -5.26
C GLU A 46 -9.03 3.79 -6.25
N GLU A 47 -9.42 5.06 -6.33
CA GLU A 47 -8.75 6.05 -7.17
C GLU A 47 -7.38 6.46 -6.59
N VAL A 48 -7.31 6.60 -5.27
CA VAL A 48 -6.08 6.95 -4.57
C VAL A 48 -5.02 5.85 -4.71
N PHE A 49 -5.41 4.59 -4.69
CA PHE A 49 -4.49 3.47 -4.90
C PHE A 49 -3.91 3.43 -6.33
N LEU A 50 -4.63 3.96 -7.31
CA LEU A 50 -4.17 4.04 -8.70
C LEU A 50 -3.35 5.30 -8.99
N ASP A 51 -3.35 6.28 -8.09
CA ASP A 51 -2.54 7.49 -8.17
C ASP A 51 -1.14 7.24 -7.57
N ALA A 52 -0.15 7.03 -8.42
CA ALA A 52 1.20 6.70 -8.01
C ALA A 52 1.87 7.81 -7.16
N GLU A 53 1.61 9.07 -7.45
CA GLU A 53 2.17 10.20 -6.72
C GLU A 53 1.59 10.29 -5.31
N PHE A 54 0.26 10.28 -5.21
CA PHE A 54 -0.43 10.38 -3.93
C PHE A 54 -0.19 9.15 -3.05
N SER A 55 -0.24 7.95 -3.63
CA SER A 55 0.06 6.69 -2.96
C SER A 55 1.50 6.66 -2.42
N THR A 56 2.47 7.14 -3.19
CA THR A 56 3.86 7.30 -2.73
C THR A 56 3.96 8.27 -1.56
N LYS A 57 3.32 9.43 -1.65
CA LYS A 57 3.30 10.44 -0.59
C LYS A 57 2.79 9.85 0.72
N ILE A 58 1.68 9.12 0.69
CA ILE A 58 1.12 8.45 1.86
C ILE A 58 2.05 7.34 2.37
N SER A 59 2.60 6.52 1.48
CA SER A 59 3.52 5.44 1.85
C SER A 59 4.74 5.94 2.62
N LEU A 60 5.22 7.15 2.33
CA LEU A 60 6.39 7.74 2.97
C LEU A 60 6.13 8.38 4.34
N LEU A 61 4.88 8.56 4.76
CA LEU A 61 4.56 9.18 6.05
C LEU A 61 5.21 8.48 7.25
N PRO A 62 5.23 7.14 7.31
CA PRO A 62 5.84 6.43 8.45
C PRO A 62 7.35 6.60 8.58
N ARG A 63 8.02 7.12 7.56
CA ARG A 63 9.47 7.37 7.60
C ARG A 63 9.90 8.19 8.83
N ARG A 64 9.05 9.11 9.28
CA ARG A 64 9.30 9.95 10.47
C ARG A 64 9.31 9.17 11.78
N LEU A 65 8.78 7.94 11.80
CA LEU A 65 8.78 7.06 12.98
C LEU A 65 10.08 6.29 13.16
N GLY A 66 11.04 6.43 12.22
CA GLY A 66 12.33 5.75 12.30
C GLY A 66 12.27 4.24 12.03
N VAL A 67 11.26 3.76 11.32
CA VAL A 67 11.14 2.36 10.91
C VAL A 67 12.17 1.99 9.83
N ASP A 68 12.57 0.72 9.78
CA ASP A 68 13.57 0.21 8.82
C ASP A 68 12.97 -0.24 7.50
N ALA A 69 11.65 -0.44 7.45
CA ALA A 69 10.92 -0.77 6.24
C ALA A 69 9.57 -0.04 6.22
N ILE A 70 9.08 0.25 5.02
CA ILE A 70 7.81 0.92 4.76
C ILE A 70 6.98 0.03 3.86
N ILE A 71 5.72 -0.22 4.23
CA ILE A 71 4.77 -0.87 3.34
C ILE A 71 4.19 0.16 2.38
N MET A 72 4.06 -0.20 1.12
CA MET A 72 3.40 0.62 0.12
C MET A 72 1.91 0.78 0.46
N PHE A 73 1.40 2.01 0.37
CA PHE A 73 -0.02 2.29 0.56
C PHE A 73 -0.81 1.82 -0.66
N GLN A 74 -1.25 0.57 -0.60
CA GLN A 74 -2.00 -0.10 -1.66
C GLN A 74 -3.02 -1.07 -1.06
N ASP A 75 -4.01 -1.47 -1.85
CA ASP A 75 -4.90 -2.58 -1.55
C ASP A 75 -4.43 -3.84 -2.29
N ILE A 76 -4.68 -5.01 -1.71
CA ILE A 76 -4.35 -6.29 -2.35
C ILE A 76 -5.10 -6.52 -3.67
N LEU A 77 -6.22 -5.82 -3.88
CA LEU A 77 -7.04 -5.88 -5.09
C LEU A 77 -6.63 -4.86 -6.16
N THR A 78 -5.70 -3.92 -5.85
CA THR A 78 -5.26 -2.89 -6.79
C THR A 78 -4.83 -3.47 -8.16
N PRO A 79 -4.12 -4.61 -8.25
CA PRO A 79 -3.75 -5.21 -9.53
C PRO A 79 -4.94 -5.70 -10.36
N LEU A 80 -6.10 -5.92 -9.77
CA LEU A 80 -7.26 -6.47 -10.47
C LEU A 80 -7.86 -5.49 -11.49
N ALA A 81 -7.85 -4.18 -11.20
CA ALA A 81 -8.39 -3.18 -12.10
C ALA A 81 -7.70 -3.19 -13.48
N PRO A 82 -6.35 -3.13 -13.59
CA PRO A 82 -5.66 -3.26 -14.87
C PRO A 82 -5.78 -4.65 -15.50
N MET A 83 -6.13 -5.69 -14.74
CA MET A 83 -6.42 -7.03 -15.26
C MET A 83 -7.86 -7.17 -15.78
N GLY A 84 -8.65 -6.10 -15.75
CA GLY A 84 -10.04 -6.10 -16.24
C GLY A 84 -11.08 -6.48 -15.18
N ALA A 85 -10.69 -6.72 -13.94
CA ALA A 85 -11.61 -7.01 -12.83
C ALA A 85 -11.72 -5.79 -11.90
N GLY A 86 -12.57 -4.84 -12.22
CA GLY A 86 -12.79 -3.63 -11.43
C GLY A 86 -13.47 -3.92 -10.08
N PHE A 87 -13.16 -3.11 -9.08
CA PHE A 87 -13.79 -3.17 -7.76
C PHE A 87 -14.06 -1.77 -7.21
N LYS A 88 -14.95 -1.68 -6.22
CA LYS A 88 -15.26 -0.47 -5.44
C LYS A 88 -15.32 -0.79 -3.95
N PHE A 89 -15.06 0.22 -3.12
CA PHE A 89 -15.25 0.10 -1.66
C PHE A 89 -16.65 0.58 -1.26
N ASN A 90 -17.45 -0.33 -0.62
CA ASN A 90 -18.79 0.01 -0.12
C ASN A 90 -19.22 -0.93 1.05
N PRO A 91 -18.87 -0.68 2.28
CA PRO A 91 -17.61 -0.17 2.83
C PRO A 91 -16.44 -1.14 2.64
N ALA A 92 -16.71 -2.40 2.34
CA ALA A 92 -15.72 -3.43 1.96
C ALA A 92 -15.51 -3.44 0.43
N PRO A 93 -14.40 -3.97 -0.06
CA PRO A 93 -14.21 -4.11 -1.50
C PRO A 93 -15.24 -5.06 -2.10
N VAL A 94 -15.92 -4.60 -3.17
CA VAL A 94 -16.89 -5.37 -3.94
C VAL A 94 -16.40 -5.43 -5.38
N LEU A 95 -16.23 -6.65 -5.90
CA LEU A 95 -15.91 -6.86 -7.31
C LEU A 95 -17.12 -6.49 -8.17
N LEU A 96 -16.90 -5.68 -9.21
CA LEU A 96 -17.97 -5.27 -10.14
C LEU A 96 -18.37 -6.45 -11.04
N GLU A 97 -17.40 -7.23 -11.46
CA GLU A 97 -17.58 -8.43 -12.28
C GLU A 97 -16.74 -9.58 -11.72
N PRO A 98 -17.29 -10.42 -10.82
CA PRO A 98 -16.55 -11.54 -10.27
C PRO A 98 -16.22 -12.58 -11.35
N ILE A 99 -15.03 -13.14 -11.32
CA ILE A 99 -14.62 -14.25 -12.17
C ILE A 99 -15.31 -15.53 -11.67
N ILE A 100 -16.25 -16.03 -12.44
CA ILE A 100 -17.03 -17.24 -12.11
C ILE A 100 -16.86 -18.36 -13.13
N LYS A 101 -16.15 -18.11 -14.24
CA LYS A 101 -15.90 -19.08 -15.31
C LYS A 101 -14.45 -19.01 -15.79
N MET A 102 -13.90 -20.15 -16.20
CA MET A 102 -12.52 -20.26 -16.69
C MET A 102 -12.24 -19.41 -17.93
N GLU A 103 -13.23 -19.19 -18.78
CA GLU A 103 -13.10 -18.34 -19.98
C GLU A 103 -12.79 -16.88 -19.64
N GLN A 104 -13.19 -16.41 -18.45
CA GLN A 104 -12.93 -15.05 -17.98
C GLN A 104 -11.48 -14.84 -17.53
N VAL A 105 -10.74 -15.91 -17.24
CA VAL A 105 -9.32 -15.85 -16.81
C VAL A 105 -8.39 -15.63 -18.02
N ARG A 106 -8.83 -15.91 -19.24
CA ARG A 106 -8.02 -15.91 -20.47
C ARG A 106 -8.12 -14.62 -21.29
N ARG A 107 -8.74 -13.59 -20.74
CA ARG A 107 -8.92 -12.31 -21.44
C ARG A 107 -7.74 -11.35 -21.24
#